data_609796709c3fcdf1fecf4ddee456aea0
#
_entry.id   609796709c3fcdf1fecf4ddee456aea0
#
_cell.length_a   1.000
_cell.length_b   1.000
_cell.length_c   1.000
_cell.angle_alpha   90.00
_cell.angle_beta   90.00
_cell.angle_gamma   90.00
#
_symmetry.space_group_name_H-M   'P 1'
#
loop_
_entity.id
_entity.type
_entity.pdbx_description
1 polymer ?
#
loop_
_entity_poly.entity_id
_entity_poly.type
_entity_poly.pdbx_seq_one_letter_code
_entity_poly.pdbx_strand_id
1 'polypeptide(L)'
;MSENRRVVVTGIGAITPLGNSVSDTWENMKNGKNGIGSITLFDTEKFKAKLGAEVRGFDPKEYLEVNEVLRTDRYAQFAVAAAQQAVDDSGVEGNVEPERFAVIFGSGIGGISTFETEHTKLIEKGPRRVSPLFVPMMIGNMAAGTIAIRHDCRGSVMPAVT
;
A
#
# COMPACT_ATOMS: atom_id res chain seq x y z
N MET A 1 -18.57 19.46 -32.47
CA MET A 1 -18.59 18.13 -31.82
C MET A 1 -17.45 18.11 -30.82
N SER A 2 -17.73 17.97 -29.53
CA SER A 2 -16.64 17.81 -28.55
C SER A 2 -16.00 16.43 -28.80
N GLU A 3 -14.73 16.40 -29.20
CA GLU A 3 -13.99 15.15 -29.22
C GLU A 3 -14.03 14.55 -27.81
N ASN A 4 -14.61 13.39 -27.68
CA ASN A 4 -14.60 12.67 -26.42
C ASN A 4 -13.16 12.35 -26.03
N ARG A 5 -12.69 12.90 -24.92
CA ARG A 5 -11.36 12.64 -24.39
C ARG A 5 -11.23 11.15 -24.06
N ARG A 6 -10.25 10.48 -24.65
CA ARG A 6 -9.96 9.07 -24.36
C ARG A 6 -9.09 8.99 -23.11
N VAL A 7 -9.48 8.12 -22.18
CA VAL A 7 -8.68 7.76 -21.00
C VAL A 7 -8.30 6.28 -21.15
N VAL A 8 -7.03 5.96 -20.92
CA VAL A 8 -6.49 4.60 -21.08
C VAL A 8 -5.68 4.23 -19.85
N VAL A 9 -5.63 2.92 -19.56
CA VAL A 9 -4.71 2.34 -18.56
C VAL A 9 -3.40 2.03 -19.29
N THR A 10 -2.30 2.56 -18.80
CA THR A 10 -0.96 2.39 -19.42
C THR A 10 -0.06 1.46 -18.63
N GLY A 11 -0.33 1.23 -17.34
CA GLY A 11 0.43 0.32 -16.52
C GLY A 11 -0.38 -0.15 -15.32
N ILE A 12 -0.06 -1.32 -14.82
CA ILE A 12 -0.73 -1.97 -13.70
C ILE A 12 0.28 -2.52 -12.71
N GLY A 13 0.03 -2.36 -11.42
CA GLY A 13 0.76 -2.99 -10.33
C GLY A 13 -0.18 -3.67 -9.35
N ALA A 14 0.25 -4.78 -8.76
CA ALA A 14 -0.56 -5.53 -7.82
C ALA A 14 0.26 -6.22 -6.74
N ILE A 15 -0.20 -6.07 -5.50
CA ILE A 15 0.23 -6.85 -4.34
C ILE A 15 -1.04 -7.46 -3.74
N THR A 16 -1.17 -8.77 -3.84
CA THR A 16 -2.42 -9.47 -3.48
C THR A 16 -2.12 -10.77 -2.71
N PRO A 17 -3.12 -11.36 -2.06
CA PRO A 17 -2.98 -12.69 -1.47
C PRO A 17 -2.68 -13.82 -2.46
N LEU A 18 -2.84 -13.55 -3.77
CA LEU A 18 -2.54 -14.50 -4.84
C LEU A 18 -1.14 -14.32 -5.42
N GLY A 19 -0.50 -13.17 -5.21
CA GLY A 19 0.85 -12.91 -5.71
C GLY A 19 1.31 -11.48 -5.46
N ASN A 20 2.61 -11.28 -5.49
CA ASN A 20 3.25 -9.98 -5.26
C ASN A 20 3.57 -9.25 -6.57
N SER A 21 2.99 -9.70 -7.68
CA SER A 21 3.02 -9.06 -8.99
C SER A 21 1.69 -9.25 -9.71
N VAL A 22 1.47 -8.45 -10.77
CA VAL A 22 0.31 -8.62 -11.66
C VAL A 22 0.34 -9.99 -12.34
N SER A 23 1.50 -10.42 -12.83
CA SER A 23 1.68 -11.71 -13.50
C SER A 23 1.33 -12.88 -12.58
N ASP A 24 1.89 -12.91 -11.36
CA ASP A 24 1.62 -13.98 -10.40
C ASP A 24 0.14 -13.99 -9.99
N THR A 25 -0.43 -12.81 -9.72
CA THR A 25 -1.84 -12.67 -9.37
C THR A 25 -2.72 -13.23 -10.48
N TRP A 26 -2.46 -12.85 -11.73
CA TRP A 26 -3.24 -13.28 -12.88
C TRP A 26 -3.10 -14.78 -13.15
N GLU A 27 -1.88 -15.32 -13.15
CA GLU A 27 -1.66 -16.76 -13.32
C GLU A 27 -2.38 -17.58 -12.24
N ASN A 28 -2.29 -17.14 -10.99
CA ASN A 28 -2.93 -17.82 -9.88
C ASN A 28 -4.47 -17.73 -9.97
N MET A 29 -5.01 -16.59 -10.43
CA MET A 29 -6.45 -16.47 -10.71
C MET A 29 -6.90 -17.44 -11.82
N LYS A 30 -6.20 -17.48 -12.94
CA LYS A 30 -6.50 -18.41 -14.05
C LYS A 30 -6.47 -19.87 -13.61
N ASN A 31 -5.55 -20.22 -12.73
CA ASN A 31 -5.42 -21.57 -12.19
C ASN A 31 -6.40 -21.88 -11.03
N GLY A 32 -7.34 -20.98 -10.74
CA GLY A 32 -8.33 -21.17 -9.68
C GLY A 32 -7.74 -21.26 -8.27
N LYS A 33 -6.53 -20.70 -8.04
CA LYS A 33 -5.94 -20.68 -6.71
C LYS A 33 -6.74 -19.80 -5.76
N ASN A 34 -6.86 -20.25 -4.52
CA ASN A 34 -7.54 -19.52 -3.47
C ASN A 34 -6.53 -18.80 -2.58
N GLY A 35 -6.66 -17.48 -2.45
CA GLY A 35 -5.84 -16.66 -1.55
C GLY A 35 -6.35 -16.63 -0.10
N ILE A 36 -7.53 -17.19 0.18
CA ILE A 36 -8.09 -17.26 1.53
C ILE A 36 -7.49 -18.44 2.29
N GLY A 37 -7.09 -18.21 3.52
CA GLY A 37 -6.54 -19.25 4.39
C GLY A 37 -6.74 -18.87 5.85
N SER A 38 -6.16 -19.66 6.77
CA SER A 38 -6.17 -19.29 8.18
C SER A 38 -5.41 -18.00 8.41
N ILE A 39 -5.99 -17.12 9.23
CA ILE A 39 -5.33 -15.88 9.66
C ILE A 39 -4.12 -16.24 10.52
N THR A 40 -2.97 -15.65 10.21
CA THR A 40 -1.70 -15.88 10.91
C THR A 40 -1.11 -14.63 11.55
N LEU A 41 -1.62 -13.45 11.22
CA LEU A 41 -1.10 -12.17 11.71
C LEU A 41 -1.45 -11.88 13.18
N PHE A 42 -2.49 -12.53 13.70
CA PHE A 42 -2.89 -12.43 15.11
C PHE A 42 -3.62 -13.69 15.58
N ASP A 43 -3.74 -13.86 16.88
CA ASP A 43 -4.48 -14.98 17.48
C ASP A 43 -5.99 -14.82 17.24
N THR A 44 -6.56 -15.82 16.57
CA THR A 44 -7.99 -15.87 16.22
C THR A 44 -8.82 -16.76 17.14
N GLU A 45 -8.27 -17.31 18.23
CA GLU A 45 -8.97 -18.27 19.07
C GLU A 45 -10.34 -17.77 19.53
N LYS A 46 -10.41 -16.51 19.96
CA LYS A 46 -11.62 -15.85 20.46
C LYS A 46 -12.52 -15.25 19.37
N PHE A 47 -12.13 -15.31 18.10
CA PHE A 47 -12.89 -14.74 17.00
C PHE A 47 -13.76 -15.79 16.31
N LYS A 48 -14.94 -15.37 15.83
CA LYS A 48 -15.80 -16.23 15.00
C LYS A 48 -15.20 -16.45 13.61
N ALA A 49 -14.63 -15.41 13.01
CA ALA A 49 -13.93 -15.49 11.74
C ALA A 49 -12.49 -15.96 11.96
N LYS A 50 -12.11 -17.02 11.29
CA LYS A 50 -10.77 -17.65 11.36
C LYS A 50 -10.02 -17.57 10.05
N LEU A 51 -10.71 -17.15 8.98
CA LEU A 51 -10.18 -17.13 7.63
C LEU A 51 -10.04 -15.69 7.15
N GLY A 52 -8.96 -15.43 6.43
CA GLY A 52 -8.67 -14.16 5.80
C GLY A 52 -7.79 -14.34 4.57
N ALA A 53 -7.68 -13.31 3.76
CA ALA A 53 -6.81 -13.28 2.60
C ALA A 53 -5.59 -12.40 2.91
N GLU A 54 -4.49 -13.03 3.33
CA GLU A 54 -3.25 -12.35 3.73
C GLU A 54 -2.25 -12.32 2.58
N VAL A 55 -1.61 -11.19 2.37
CA VAL A 55 -0.44 -11.09 1.47
C VAL A 55 0.73 -11.82 2.10
N ARG A 56 1.26 -12.79 1.39
CA ARG A 56 2.35 -13.67 1.84
C ARG A 56 3.59 -13.49 0.98
N GLY A 57 4.76 -13.69 1.59
CA GLY A 57 6.04 -13.64 0.86
C GLY A 57 6.42 -12.25 0.34
N PHE A 58 5.76 -11.19 0.77
CA PHE A 58 6.10 -9.83 0.39
C PHE A 58 7.29 -9.33 1.22
N ASP A 59 8.39 -9.00 0.56
CA ASP A 59 9.53 -8.32 1.16
C ASP A 59 9.50 -6.83 0.73
N PRO A 60 9.24 -5.89 1.66
CA PRO A 60 9.25 -4.47 1.33
C PRO A 60 10.61 -3.94 0.86
N LYS A 61 11.70 -4.63 1.18
CA LYS A 61 13.06 -4.22 0.79
C LYS A 61 13.34 -4.34 -0.70
N GLU A 62 12.50 -5.05 -1.44
CA GLU A 62 12.55 -5.08 -2.91
C GLU A 62 12.17 -3.71 -3.52
N TYR A 63 11.44 -2.88 -2.76
CA TYR A 63 10.87 -1.61 -3.22
C TYR A 63 11.30 -0.39 -2.39
N LEU A 64 11.70 -0.58 -1.15
CA LEU A 64 11.99 0.47 -0.17
C LEU A 64 13.34 0.25 0.48
N GLU A 65 14.04 1.33 0.76
CA GLU A 65 15.24 1.29 1.58
C GLU A 65 14.92 0.86 3.02
N VAL A 66 15.89 0.26 3.71
CA VAL A 66 15.71 -0.23 5.09
C VAL A 66 15.14 0.84 6.02
N ASN A 67 15.61 2.08 5.89
CA ASN A 67 15.11 3.20 6.71
C ASN A 67 13.68 3.61 6.37
N GLU A 68 13.25 3.43 5.11
CA GLU A 68 11.88 3.68 4.70
C GLU A 68 10.94 2.60 5.24
N VAL A 69 11.36 1.34 5.18
CA VAL A 69 10.62 0.21 5.77
C VAL A 69 10.34 0.44 7.26
N LEU A 70 11.33 0.94 8.01
CA LEU A 70 11.18 1.21 9.44
C LEU A 70 10.28 2.42 9.76
N ARG A 71 9.96 3.25 8.78
CA ARG A 71 9.19 4.49 8.94
C ARG A 71 7.83 4.46 8.23
N THR A 72 7.45 3.32 7.66
CA THR A 72 6.19 3.12 6.95
C THR A 72 5.42 1.93 7.52
N ASP A 73 4.09 2.07 7.60
CA ASP A 73 3.23 0.93 7.90
C ASP A 73 3.05 0.05 6.66
N ARG A 74 2.65 -1.20 6.87
CA ARG A 74 2.49 -2.20 5.82
C ARG A 74 1.57 -1.76 4.68
N TYR A 75 0.49 -1.01 4.97
CA TYR A 75 -0.39 -0.50 3.92
C TYR A 75 0.34 0.43 2.94
N ALA A 76 1.21 1.30 3.47
CA ALA A 76 2.01 2.19 2.64
C ALA A 76 3.10 1.44 1.85
N GLN A 77 3.69 0.39 2.44
CA GLN A 77 4.64 -0.48 1.74
C GLN A 77 3.99 -1.18 0.55
N PHE A 78 2.77 -1.70 0.71
CA PHE A 78 2.01 -2.28 -0.41
C PHE A 78 1.69 -1.24 -1.48
N ALA A 79 1.27 -0.04 -1.07
CA ALA A 79 0.95 1.04 -1.99
C ALA A 79 2.15 1.46 -2.83
N VAL A 80 3.32 1.65 -2.20
CA VAL A 80 4.57 1.99 -2.89
C VAL A 80 4.98 0.89 -3.85
N ALA A 81 4.94 -0.38 -3.43
CA ALA A 81 5.31 -1.51 -4.28
C ALA A 81 4.39 -1.63 -5.52
N ALA A 82 3.07 -1.54 -5.32
CA ALA A 82 2.12 -1.59 -6.43
C ALA A 82 2.25 -0.38 -7.36
N ALA A 83 2.49 0.82 -6.81
CA ALA A 83 2.72 2.02 -7.61
C ALA A 83 4.01 1.91 -8.44
N GLN A 84 5.10 1.41 -7.85
CA GLN A 84 6.35 1.18 -8.58
C GLN A 84 6.14 0.23 -9.76
N GLN A 85 5.47 -0.93 -9.55
CA GLN A 85 5.15 -1.86 -10.64
C GLN A 85 4.33 -1.17 -11.75
N ALA A 86 3.32 -0.36 -11.40
CA ALA A 86 2.49 0.34 -12.37
C ALA A 86 3.26 1.39 -13.16
N VAL A 87 4.17 2.13 -12.51
CA VAL A 87 5.02 3.13 -13.14
C VAL A 87 6.00 2.45 -14.10
N ASP A 88 6.64 1.38 -13.67
CA ASP A 88 7.58 0.60 -14.49
C ASP A 88 6.89 0.01 -15.73
N ASP A 89 5.70 -0.59 -15.56
CA ASP A 89 4.90 -1.17 -16.64
C ASP A 89 4.43 -0.12 -17.64
N SER A 90 4.07 1.07 -17.16
CA SER A 90 3.58 2.18 -18.00
C SER A 90 4.67 2.89 -18.80
N GLY A 91 5.90 2.89 -18.31
CA GLY A 91 6.98 3.73 -18.82
C GLY A 91 6.69 5.23 -18.73
N VAL A 92 5.82 5.66 -17.81
CA VAL A 92 5.38 7.06 -17.68
C VAL A 92 6.44 7.97 -17.09
N GLU A 93 7.36 7.43 -16.33
CA GLU A 93 8.42 8.20 -15.66
C GLU A 93 9.33 8.91 -16.69
N GLY A 94 9.54 10.20 -16.50
CA GLY A 94 10.27 11.04 -17.45
C GLY A 94 9.50 11.40 -18.74
N ASN A 95 8.31 10.85 -18.96
CA ASN A 95 7.48 11.10 -20.15
C ASN A 95 6.25 12.00 -19.88
N VAL A 96 6.04 12.36 -18.62
CA VAL A 96 4.96 13.26 -18.19
C VAL A 96 5.56 14.40 -17.38
N GLU A 97 5.07 15.63 -17.62
CA GLU A 97 5.46 16.78 -16.81
C GLU A 97 5.04 16.54 -15.35
N PRO A 98 5.93 16.75 -14.35
CA PRO A 98 5.63 16.48 -12.94
C PRO A 98 4.35 17.15 -12.41
N GLU A 99 4.05 18.37 -12.87
CA GLU A 99 2.87 19.15 -12.49
C GLU A 99 1.55 18.53 -13.02
N ARG A 100 1.64 17.65 -14.01
CA ARG A 100 0.51 16.92 -14.60
C ARG A 100 0.44 15.47 -14.09
N PHE A 101 1.41 15.04 -13.31
CA PHE A 101 1.45 13.73 -12.73
C PHE A 101 0.82 13.79 -11.32
N ALA A 102 -0.31 13.13 -11.14
CA ALA A 102 -1.12 13.16 -9.92
C ALA A 102 -1.18 11.78 -9.25
N VAL A 103 -1.40 11.76 -7.94
CA VAL A 103 -1.60 10.53 -7.16
C VAL A 103 -2.97 10.58 -6.50
N ILE A 104 -3.82 9.62 -6.80
CA ILE A 104 -5.09 9.39 -6.11
C ILE A 104 -5.00 8.00 -5.48
N PHE A 105 -5.07 7.95 -4.15
CA PHE A 105 -4.91 6.71 -3.39
C PHE A 105 -6.05 6.52 -2.41
N GLY A 106 -6.70 5.36 -2.47
CA GLY A 106 -7.76 4.97 -1.55
C GLY A 106 -7.25 4.08 -0.40
N SER A 107 -7.64 4.40 0.83
CA SER A 107 -7.39 3.55 2.00
C SER A 107 -8.57 3.62 2.95
N GLY A 108 -9.01 2.46 3.47
CA GLY A 108 -10.10 2.43 4.44
C GLY A 108 -9.72 3.01 5.79
N ILE A 109 -8.44 2.87 6.23
CA ILE A 109 -8.05 3.25 7.59
C ILE A 109 -6.59 3.72 7.72
N GLY A 110 -5.74 3.44 6.75
CA GLY A 110 -4.29 3.69 6.86
C GLY A 110 -3.57 2.63 7.69
N GLY A 111 -2.61 3.05 8.52
CA GLY A 111 -1.71 2.19 9.29
C GLY A 111 -2.29 1.63 10.57
N ILE A 112 -3.26 0.74 10.47
CA ILE A 112 -3.94 0.14 11.64
C ILE A 112 -2.97 -0.68 12.50
N SER A 113 -2.00 -1.35 11.91
CA SER A 113 -1.01 -2.15 12.65
C SER A 113 -0.09 -1.27 13.50
N THR A 114 0.29 -0.11 12.97
CA THR A 114 1.02 0.91 13.73
C THR A 114 0.17 1.46 14.86
N PHE A 115 -1.12 1.74 14.60
CA PHE A 115 -2.04 2.23 15.63
C PHE A 115 -2.15 1.24 16.80
N GLU A 116 -2.39 -0.02 16.52
CA GLU A 116 -2.49 -1.08 17.54
C GLU A 116 -1.21 -1.20 18.36
N THR A 117 -0.06 -1.25 17.68
CA THR A 117 1.25 -1.36 18.32
C THR A 117 1.53 -0.17 19.24
N GLU A 118 1.31 1.05 18.78
CA GLU A 118 1.61 2.25 19.56
C GLU A 118 0.59 2.46 20.69
N HIS A 119 -0.68 2.10 20.48
CA HIS A 119 -1.68 2.09 21.54
C HIS A 119 -1.34 1.09 22.64
N THR A 120 -0.92 -0.11 22.30
CA THR A 120 -0.45 -1.11 23.27
C THR A 120 0.76 -0.59 24.07
N LYS A 121 1.74 0.04 23.41
CA LYS A 121 2.86 0.67 24.10
C LYS A 121 2.41 1.78 25.06
N LEU A 122 1.42 2.60 24.65
CA LEU A 122 0.87 3.65 25.51
C LEU A 122 0.30 3.06 26.80
N ILE A 123 -0.50 2.01 26.70
CA ILE A 123 -1.17 1.38 27.85
C ILE A 123 -0.16 0.65 28.75
N GLU A 124 0.74 -0.13 28.16
CA GLU A 124 1.66 -0.97 28.93
C GLU A 124 2.91 -0.22 29.47
N LYS A 125 3.40 0.76 28.69
CA LYS A 125 4.73 1.39 28.94
C LYS A 125 4.68 2.89 29.13
N GLY A 126 3.48 3.49 28.99
CA GLY A 126 3.24 4.92 29.16
C GLY A 126 3.61 5.79 27.95
N PRO A 127 3.25 7.09 28.00
CA PRO A 127 3.29 7.98 26.84
C PRO A 127 4.71 8.25 26.31
N ARG A 128 5.74 8.11 27.12
CA ARG A 128 7.14 8.31 26.70
C ARG A 128 7.65 7.23 25.76
N ARG A 129 6.91 6.14 25.58
CA ARG A 129 7.28 5.00 24.72
C ARG A 129 6.57 5.00 23.38
N VAL A 130 5.60 5.89 23.20
CA VAL A 130 4.92 6.07 21.90
C VAL A 130 5.91 6.71 20.93
N SER A 131 5.97 6.16 19.72
CA SER A 131 6.87 6.63 18.68
C SER A 131 6.50 8.05 18.21
N PRO A 132 7.46 8.96 18.02
CA PRO A 132 7.21 10.24 17.36
C PRO A 132 6.79 10.08 15.89
N LEU A 133 7.05 8.91 15.29
CA LEU A 133 6.62 8.55 13.94
C LEU A 133 5.21 7.94 13.91
N PHE A 134 4.51 7.86 15.04
CA PHE A 134 3.18 7.26 15.12
C PHE A 134 2.22 7.87 14.08
N VAL A 135 2.06 9.20 14.08
CA VAL A 135 1.15 9.89 13.16
C VAL A 135 1.58 9.71 11.69
N PRO A 136 2.83 9.99 11.30
CA PRO A 136 3.29 9.75 9.94
C PRO A 136 3.11 8.32 9.44
N MET A 137 3.25 7.31 10.30
CA MET A 137 3.07 5.91 9.90
C MET A 137 1.60 5.50 9.82
N MET A 138 0.74 6.09 10.64
CA MET A 138 -0.67 5.67 10.78
C MET A 138 -1.59 6.39 9.79
N ILE A 139 -1.38 7.67 9.51
CA ILE A 139 -2.32 8.50 8.77
C ILE A 139 -2.42 8.06 7.29
N GLY A 140 -3.68 7.92 6.80
CA GLY A 140 -3.96 7.31 5.50
C GLY A 140 -3.45 8.05 4.26
N ASN A 141 -3.10 9.35 4.37
CA ASN A 141 -2.58 10.13 3.25
C ASN A 141 -1.09 9.92 2.98
N MET A 142 -0.35 9.30 3.90
CA MET A 142 1.11 9.14 3.75
C MET A 142 1.50 8.20 2.62
N ALA A 143 0.67 7.21 2.29
CA ALA A 143 0.92 6.37 1.12
C ALA A 143 0.92 7.20 -0.18
N ALA A 144 -0.10 8.06 -0.37
CA ALA A 144 -0.15 8.95 -1.53
C ALA A 144 1.03 9.94 -1.56
N GLY A 145 1.38 10.52 -0.40
CA GLY A 145 2.52 11.43 -0.27
C GLY A 145 3.85 10.76 -0.57
N THR A 146 4.07 9.54 -0.08
CA THR A 146 5.30 8.78 -0.34
C THR A 146 5.46 8.44 -1.82
N ILE A 147 4.37 7.99 -2.47
CA ILE A 147 4.36 7.73 -3.92
C ILE A 147 4.68 9.01 -4.69
N ALA A 148 4.04 10.14 -4.32
CA ALA A 148 4.23 11.42 -5.00
C ALA A 148 5.69 11.91 -4.90
N ILE A 149 6.30 11.81 -3.72
CA ILE A 149 7.71 12.18 -3.53
C ILE A 149 8.63 11.28 -4.35
N ARG A 150 8.37 9.98 -4.38
CA ARG A 150 9.22 8.99 -5.04
C ARG A 150 9.26 9.16 -6.56
N HIS A 151 8.13 9.51 -7.16
CA HIS A 151 7.98 9.64 -8.62
C HIS A 151 7.89 11.10 -9.10
N ASP A 152 8.27 12.06 -8.25
CA ASP A 152 8.20 13.50 -8.54
C ASP A 152 6.82 13.95 -9.07
N CYS A 153 5.75 13.39 -8.49
CA CYS A 153 4.38 13.77 -8.84
C CYS A 153 4.03 15.10 -8.17
N ARG A 154 3.98 16.18 -8.94
CA ARG A 154 3.69 17.54 -8.44
C ARG A 154 2.28 18.02 -8.76
N GLY A 155 1.48 17.17 -9.38
CA GLY A 155 0.04 17.37 -9.55
C GLY A 155 -0.73 17.17 -8.25
N SER A 156 -2.05 16.95 -8.38
CA SER A 156 -2.89 16.70 -7.20
C SER A 156 -2.50 15.41 -6.48
N VAL A 157 -2.33 15.50 -5.16
CA VAL A 157 -2.12 14.32 -4.29
C VAL A 157 -3.32 14.21 -3.36
N MET A 158 -4.19 13.23 -3.62
CA MET A 158 -5.47 13.09 -2.92
C MET A 158 -5.61 11.70 -2.29
N PRO A 159 -5.69 11.61 -0.95
CA PRO A 159 -6.14 10.41 -0.29
C PRO A 159 -7.67 10.37 -0.27
N ALA A 160 -8.24 9.23 -0.65
CA ALA A 160 -9.66 8.93 -0.41
C ALA A 160 -9.75 7.96 0.77
N VAL A 161 -10.45 8.35 1.82
CA VAL A 161 -10.70 7.53 3.00
C VAL A 161 -12.20 7.33 3.13
N THR A 162 -12.65 6.07 3.13
CA THR A 162 -14.08 5.69 3.19
C THR A 162 -14.29 4.64 4.28
#